data_150e2508f1cf50da12a91abedcfdf289
#
_entry.id   150e2508f1cf50da12a91abedcfdf289
#
_cell.length_a   1.000
_cell.length_b   1.000
_cell.length_c   1.000
_cell.angle_alpha   90.00
_cell.angle_beta   90.00
_cell.angle_gamma   90.00
#
_symmetry.space_group_name_H-M   'P 1'
#
loop_
_entity.id
_entity.type
_entity.pdbx_description
1 polymer ?
#
loop_
_entity_poly.entity_id
_entity_poly.type
_entity_poly.pdbx_seq_one_letter_code
_entity_poly.pdbx_strand_id
1 'polypeptide(L)'
;VRKLLVIPFLFVLTACASLGLAPASSFEERLAYAVSQNAAVRNAAATSLEVGDIDLEDARTVLKITDEARTLLDAARVASGAGDLSTAEARLSLATTLLVKLQQHLRERSNS
;
A
#
# COMPACT_ATOMS: atom_id res chain seq x y z
N VAL A 1 10.77 -30.85 -13.61
CA VAL A 1 10.42 -30.84 -12.21
C VAL A 1 10.11 -29.42 -11.74
N ARG A 2 10.93 -28.43 -12.13
CA ARG A 2 10.68 -27.05 -11.78
C ARG A 2 9.38 -26.52 -12.35
N LYS A 3 9.04 -26.92 -13.57
CA LYS A 3 7.79 -26.51 -14.20
C LYS A 3 6.57 -27.06 -13.48
N LEU A 4 6.69 -28.25 -12.92
CA LEU A 4 5.62 -28.84 -12.14
C LEU A 4 5.36 -28.12 -10.83
N LEU A 5 6.39 -27.51 -10.26
CA LEU A 5 6.27 -26.71 -9.03
C LEU A 5 5.69 -25.33 -9.30
N VAL A 6 6.07 -24.73 -10.44
CA VAL A 6 5.63 -23.38 -10.81
C VAL A 6 4.16 -23.37 -11.21
N ILE A 7 3.72 -24.37 -11.95
CA ILE A 7 2.34 -24.45 -12.41
C ILE A 7 1.33 -24.50 -11.25
N PRO A 8 1.50 -25.36 -10.22
CA PRO A 8 0.60 -25.34 -9.05
C PRO A 8 0.60 -24.01 -8.31
N PHE A 9 1.76 -23.37 -8.22
CA PHE A 9 1.86 -22.09 -7.55
C PHE A 9 1.06 -21.01 -8.27
N LEU A 10 1.18 -20.93 -9.59
CA LEU A 10 0.42 -20.01 -10.41
C LEU A 10 -1.07 -20.28 -10.32
N PHE A 11 -1.44 -21.54 -10.27
CA PHE A 11 -2.84 -21.94 -10.14
C PHE A 11 -3.44 -21.46 -8.82
N VAL A 12 -2.68 -21.56 -7.74
CA VAL A 12 -3.12 -21.08 -6.42
C VAL A 12 -3.39 -19.58 -6.44
N LEU A 13 -2.49 -18.80 -7.06
CA LEU A 13 -2.67 -17.36 -7.19
C LEU A 13 -3.91 -17.01 -8.01
N THR A 14 -4.14 -17.75 -9.08
CA THR A 14 -5.32 -17.55 -9.92
C THR A 14 -6.60 -17.90 -9.16
N ALA A 15 -6.56 -18.97 -8.38
CA ALA A 15 -7.71 -19.40 -7.58
C ALA A 15 -8.09 -18.34 -6.55
N CYS A 16 -7.10 -17.72 -5.89
CA CYS A 16 -7.35 -16.64 -4.94
C CYS A 16 -8.01 -15.45 -5.62
N ALA A 17 -7.56 -15.11 -6.81
CA ALA A 17 -8.14 -14.02 -7.59
C ALA A 17 -9.56 -14.37 -8.03
N SER A 18 -9.78 -15.59 -8.49
CA SER A 18 -11.07 -16.00 -9.02
C SER A 18 -12.14 -16.16 -7.95
N LEU A 19 -11.77 -16.33 -6.69
CA LEU A 19 -12.73 -16.40 -5.60
C LEU A 19 -13.33 -15.03 -5.26
N GLY A 20 -12.91 -13.97 -5.95
CA GLY A 20 -13.45 -12.66 -5.72
C GLY A 20 -12.97 -12.02 -4.43
N LEU A 21 -12.07 -12.69 -3.74
CA LEU A 21 -11.48 -12.16 -2.52
C LEU A 21 -10.46 -11.07 -2.84
N ALA A 22 -9.94 -11.14 -4.04
CA ALA A 22 -8.95 -10.19 -4.51
C ALA A 22 -9.49 -8.79 -4.63
N PRO A 23 -10.68 -8.53 -5.21
CA PRO A 23 -11.17 -7.20 -5.06
C PRO A 23 -11.61 -7.05 -3.62
N ALA A 24 -10.79 -6.37 -2.86
CA ALA A 24 -11.16 -5.95 -1.54
C ALA A 24 -12.45 -5.15 -1.67
N SER A 25 -13.57 -5.86 -1.71
CA SER A 25 -14.86 -5.27 -2.00
C SER A 25 -15.39 -4.47 -0.83
N SER A 26 -15.00 -4.83 0.40
CA SER A 26 -15.46 -4.10 1.56
C SER A 26 -14.50 -2.94 1.87
N PHE A 27 -15.05 -1.89 2.47
CA PHE A 27 -14.26 -0.76 2.91
C PHE A 27 -13.19 -1.20 3.92
N GLU A 28 -13.54 -2.05 4.87
CA GLU A 28 -12.62 -2.51 5.91
C GLU A 28 -11.43 -3.26 5.33
N GLU A 29 -11.66 -4.07 4.31
CA GLU A 29 -10.58 -4.80 3.66
C GLU A 29 -9.64 -3.86 2.93
N ARG A 30 -10.20 -2.89 2.20
CA ARG A 30 -9.40 -1.90 1.49
C ARG A 30 -8.63 -1.01 2.45
N LEU A 31 -9.23 -0.65 3.56
CA LEU A 31 -8.57 0.13 4.59
C LEU A 31 -7.40 -0.66 5.19
N ALA A 32 -7.62 -1.92 5.55
CA ALA A 32 -6.57 -2.78 6.10
C ALA A 32 -5.42 -2.95 5.11
N TYR A 33 -5.75 -3.12 3.83
CA TYR A 33 -4.74 -3.23 2.78
C TYR A 33 -3.90 -1.95 2.69
N ALA A 34 -4.55 -0.79 2.72
CA ALA A 34 -3.85 0.49 2.64
C ALA A 34 -2.95 0.72 3.86
N VAL A 35 -3.39 0.32 5.05
CA VAL A 35 -2.57 0.41 6.26
C VAL A 35 -1.32 -0.46 6.12
N SER A 36 -1.48 -1.67 5.64
CA SER A 36 -0.35 -2.58 5.39
C SER A 36 0.60 -2.02 4.34
N GLN A 37 0.05 -1.44 3.28
CA GLN A 37 0.82 -0.83 2.22
C GLN A 37 1.65 0.35 2.74
N ASN A 38 1.06 1.16 3.61
CA ASN A 38 1.76 2.29 4.23
C ASN A 38 2.98 1.80 5.02
N ALA A 39 2.81 0.75 5.81
CA ALA A 39 3.91 0.16 6.57
C ALA A 39 4.98 -0.42 5.63
N ALA A 40 4.57 -1.09 4.57
CA ALA A 40 5.48 -1.68 3.60
C ALA A 40 6.34 -0.61 2.90
N VAL A 41 5.73 0.52 2.55
CA VAL A 41 6.46 1.63 1.91
C VAL A 41 7.51 2.20 2.88
N ARG A 42 7.15 2.37 4.15
CA ARG A 42 8.09 2.86 5.16
C ARG A 42 9.27 1.90 5.32
N ASN A 43 9.00 0.60 5.36
CA ASN A 43 10.05 -0.41 5.48
C ASN A 43 10.95 -0.45 4.25
N ALA A 44 10.35 -0.34 3.07
CA ALA A 44 11.11 -0.29 1.82
C ALA A 44 12.03 0.92 1.78
N ALA A 45 11.56 2.07 2.24
CA ALA A 45 12.38 3.28 2.30
C ALA A 45 13.54 3.12 3.28
N ALA A 46 13.31 2.49 4.43
CA ALA A 46 14.38 2.25 5.41
C ALA A 46 15.47 1.36 4.80
N THR A 47 15.07 0.29 4.12
CA THR A 47 16.01 -0.61 3.46
C THR A 47 16.77 0.11 2.36
N SER A 48 16.09 0.91 1.54
CA SER A 48 16.72 1.66 0.46
C SER A 48 17.72 2.68 0.99
N LEU A 49 17.43 3.29 2.13
CA LEU A 49 18.36 4.22 2.76
C LEU A 49 19.62 3.49 3.24
N GLU A 50 19.45 2.32 3.87
CA GLU A 50 20.58 1.53 4.37
C GLU A 50 21.53 1.11 3.26
N VAL A 51 21.00 0.73 2.10
CA VAL A 51 21.84 0.29 0.98
C VAL A 51 22.27 1.42 0.06
N GLY A 52 21.85 2.64 0.36
CA GLY A 52 22.29 3.82 -0.39
C GLY A 52 21.52 4.10 -1.69
N ASP A 53 20.39 3.42 -1.91
CA ASP A 53 19.57 3.67 -3.09
C ASP A 53 18.85 5.02 -3.03
N ILE A 54 18.55 5.48 -1.83
CA ILE A 54 17.98 6.81 -1.60
C ILE A 54 18.79 7.51 -0.51
N ASP A 55 18.72 8.83 -0.48
CA ASP A 55 19.43 9.61 0.54
C ASP A 55 18.50 9.94 1.72
N LEU A 56 19.05 10.60 2.72
CA LEU A 56 18.31 10.93 3.94
C LEU A 56 17.15 11.87 3.66
N GLU A 57 17.32 12.80 2.72
CA GLU A 57 16.26 13.72 2.34
C GLU A 57 15.07 12.98 1.72
N ASP A 58 15.36 12.03 0.82
CA ASP A 58 14.31 11.17 0.24
C ASP A 58 13.59 10.39 1.33
N ALA A 59 14.33 9.83 2.29
CA ALA A 59 13.74 9.08 3.38
C ALA A 59 12.82 9.95 4.23
N ARG A 60 13.22 11.20 4.49
CA ARG A 60 12.38 12.14 5.23
C ARG A 60 11.11 12.47 4.47
N THR A 61 11.20 12.61 3.15
CA THR A 61 10.02 12.83 2.31
C THR A 61 9.06 11.65 2.41
N VAL A 62 9.58 10.43 2.37
CA VAL A 62 8.76 9.22 2.53
C VAL A 62 8.05 9.23 3.88
N LEU A 63 8.75 9.53 4.96
CA LEU A 63 8.15 9.58 6.28
C LEU A 63 7.03 10.61 6.35
N LYS A 64 7.25 11.79 5.78
CA LYS A 64 6.25 12.84 5.77
C LYS A 64 4.99 12.40 5.03
N ILE A 65 5.14 11.82 3.84
CA ILE A 65 4.01 11.40 3.02
C ILE A 65 3.28 10.22 3.66
N THR A 66 4.01 9.26 4.21
CA THR A 66 3.37 8.11 4.89
C THR A 66 2.66 8.54 6.16
N ASP A 67 3.15 9.57 6.86
CA ASP A 67 2.44 10.13 8.01
C ASP A 67 1.15 10.82 7.57
N GLU A 68 1.16 11.54 6.46
CA GLU A 68 -0.06 12.13 5.89
C GLU A 68 -1.05 11.05 5.48
N ALA A 69 -0.57 10.00 4.82
CA ALA A 69 -1.42 8.88 4.44
C ALA A 69 -2.03 8.21 5.67
N ARG A 70 -1.27 8.03 6.73
CA ARG A 70 -1.78 7.46 7.97
C ARG A 70 -2.87 8.31 8.57
N THR A 71 -2.69 9.62 8.58
CA THR A 71 -3.70 10.56 9.08
C THR A 71 -5.00 10.41 8.28
N LEU A 72 -4.89 10.29 6.96
CA LEU A 72 -6.06 10.08 6.11
C LEU A 72 -6.73 8.73 6.37
N LEU A 73 -5.94 7.68 6.59
CA LEU A 73 -6.47 6.35 6.90
C LEU A 73 -7.17 6.33 8.24
N ASP A 74 -6.63 7.02 9.24
CA ASP A 74 -7.28 7.15 10.54
C ASP A 74 -8.58 7.93 10.42
N ALA A 75 -8.57 9.01 9.62
CA ALA A 75 -9.78 9.81 9.37
C ALA A 75 -10.83 8.97 8.63
N ALA A 76 -10.41 8.12 7.71
CA ALA A 76 -11.31 7.21 7.01
C ALA A 76 -11.98 6.24 7.99
N ARG A 77 -11.20 5.71 8.92
CA ARG A 77 -11.72 4.79 9.94
C ARG A 77 -12.76 5.48 10.84
N VAL A 78 -12.46 6.69 11.27
CA VAL A 78 -13.36 7.46 12.12
C VAL A 78 -14.66 7.76 11.37
N ALA A 79 -14.57 8.20 10.12
CA ALA A 79 -15.75 8.50 9.31
C ALA A 79 -16.62 7.25 9.09
N SER A 80 -15.99 6.11 8.84
CA SER A 80 -16.70 4.83 8.68
C SER A 80 -17.44 4.45 9.96
N GLY A 81 -16.77 4.61 11.11
CA GLY A 81 -17.39 4.34 12.42
C GLY A 81 -18.56 5.24 12.73
N ALA A 82 -18.58 6.45 12.17
CA ALA A 82 -19.67 7.40 12.32
C ALA A 82 -20.78 7.21 11.27
N GLY A 83 -20.66 6.23 10.40
CA GLY A 83 -21.65 5.96 9.36
C GLY A 83 -21.51 6.84 8.11
N ASP A 84 -20.46 7.64 8.03
CA ASP A 84 -20.22 8.53 6.89
C ASP A 84 -19.31 7.86 5.87
N LEU A 85 -19.87 6.93 5.10
CA LEU A 85 -19.12 6.16 4.13
C LEU A 85 -18.56 7.01 2.99
N SER A 86 -19.29 8.07 2.61
CA SER A 86 -18.81 8.95 1.53
C SER A 86 -17.49 9.61 1.89
N THR A 87 -17.41 10.18 3.10
CA THR A 87 -16.17 10.78 3.60
C THR A 87 -15.08 9.73 3.80
N ALA A 88 -15.46 8.55 4.34
CA ALA A 88 -14.52 7.46 4.56
C ALA A 88 -13.87 7.03 3.24
N GLU A 89 -14.67 6.84 2.20
CA GLU A 89 -14.17 6.44 0.87
C GLU A 89 -13.27 7.53 0.27
N ALA A 90 -13.65 8.79 0.42
CA ALA A 90 -12.84 9.89 -0.09
C ALA A 90 -11.46 9.94 0.58
N ARG A 91 -11.42 9.77 1.90
CA ARG A 91 -10.15 9.77 2.64
C ARG A 91 -9.29 8.58 2.29
N LEU A 92 -9.90 7.40 2.17
CA LEU A 92 -9.18 6.20 1.75
C LEU A 92 -8.59 6.36 0.36
N SER A 93 -9.35 6.92 -0.57
CA SER A 93 -8.89 7.16 -1.93
C SER A 93 -7.68 8.10 -1.97
N LEU A 94 -7.73 9.19 -1.19
CA LEU A 94 -6.61 10.13 -1.11
C LEU A 94 -5.35 9.45 -0.56
N ALA A 95 -5.49 8.66 0.51
CA ALA A 95 -4.37 7.95 1.09
C ALA A 95 -3.75 6.97 0.09
N THR A 96 -4.59 6.21 -0.60
CA THR A 96 -4.13 5.24 -1.59
C THR A 96 -3.39 5.93 -2.73
N THR A 97 -3.91 7.06 -3.21
CA THR A 97 -3.26 7.83 -4.27
C THR A 97 -1.87 8.31 -3.83
N LEU A 98 -1.75 8.81 -2.61
CA LEU A 98 -0.45 9.23 -2.07
C LEU A 98 0.54 8.07 -2.04
N LEU A 99 0.09 6.91 -1.57
CA LEU A 99 0.95 5.74 -1.46
C LEU A 99 1.41 5.22 -2.83
N VAL A 100 0.51 5.21 -3.81
CA VAL A 100 0.87 4.78 -5.17
C VAL A 100 1.91 5.72 -5.78
N LYS A 101 1.71 7.01 -5.66
CA LYS A 101 2.67 8.00 -6.16
C LYS A 101 4.02 7.87 -5.49
N LEU A 102 4.01 7.63 -4.19
CA LEU A 102 5.25 7.46 -3.43
C LEU A 102 5.98 6.19 -3.85
N GLN A 103 5.28 5.10 -4.06
CA GLN A 103 5.88 3.86 -4.55
C GLN A 103 6.53 4.04 -5.91
N GLN A 104 5.86 4.77 -6.81
CA GLN A 104 6.42 5.09 -8.12
C GLN A 104 7.69 5.92 -7.99
N HIS A 105 7.67 6.92 -7.12
CA HIS A 105 8.84 7.77 -6.89
C HIS A 105 10.02 6.95 -6.37
N LEU A 106 9.78 6.05 -5.42
CA LEU A 106 10.84 5.20 -4.87
C LEU A 106 11.42 4.27 -5.94
N ARG A 107 10.59 3.71 -6.81
CA ARG A 107 11.07 2.86 -7.89
C ARG A 107 11.93 3.63 -8.88
N GLU A 108 11.54 4.85 -9.22
CA GLU A 108 12.31 5.70 -10.11
C GLU A 108 13.66 6.06 -9.50
N ARG A 109 13.70 6.35 -8.21
CA ARG A 109 14.95 6.67 -7.51
C ARG A 109 15.87 5.46 -7.42
N SER A 110 15.32 4.28 -7.15
CA SER A 110 16.12 3.05 -7.07
C SER A 110 16.72 2.65 -8.41
N ASN A 111 16.05 2.98 -9.51
CA ASN A 111 16.48 2.61 -10.85
C ASN A 111 17.41 3.64 -11.51
N SER A 112 17.59 4.78 -10.89
CA SER A 112 18.47 5.84 -11.45
C SER A 112 19.91 5.84 -10.86
#